data_772026c40cdcd9f254f6ff0c5922f828
#
_entry.id   772026c40cdcd9f254f6ff0c5922f828
#
_cell.length_a   1.000
_cell.length_b   1.000
_cell.length_c   1.000
_cell.angle_alpha   90.00
_cell.angle_beta   90.00
_cell.angle_gamma   90.00
#
_symmetry.space_group_name_H-M   'P 1'
#
loop_
_entity.id
_entity.type
_entity.pdbx_description
1 polymer ?
#
loop_
_entity_poly.entity_id
_entity_poly.type
_entity_poly.pdbx_seq_one_letter_code
_entity_poly.pdbx_strand_id
1 'polypeptide(L)'
;DSHDTTHHPHIHLLVYSTNPKQGFLTKAGIDEIRSAFANDIFHDDLQSIYQEQTVSRDELKAVSKNEFESIVNMIASNDRTDPQLEELIRKLYIQLQNVKGKKVYGYLPMEIKETVNKIFSELAKDENIQQLYDKWCSLERLKYKTYTQKEMELPELVDNKVFQPVRNMIIRTVLNMKPFDVNTEIENSEPNDEYIDNTPQSMSPLF
;
A
#
# COMPACT_ATOMS: atom_id res chain seq x y z
N ASP A 1 15.97 44.47 22.81
CA ASP A 1 15.58 43.16 22.23
C ASP A 1 14.07 43.10 22.25
N SER A 2 13.46 43.58 21.17
CA SER A 2 12.02 43.47 20.96
C SER A 2 11.71 42.03 20.55
N HIS A 3 11.27 41.20 21.47
CA HIS A 3 10.51 40.01 21.12
C HIS A 3 9.20 40.50 20.53
N ASP A 4 9.14 40.54 19.24
CA ASP A 4 7.90 40.70 18.48
C ASP A 4 7.09 39.41 18.69
N THR A 5 6.32 39.42 19.78
CA THR A 5 5.29 38.42 20.01
C THR A 5 4.19 38.74 19.02
N THR A 6 4.30 38.14 17.85
CA THR A 6 3.22 38.07 16.88
C THR A 6 1.93 37.84 17.61
N HIS A 7 0.96 38.74 17.45
CA HIS A 7 -0.34 38.68 18.10
C HIS A 7 -1.08 37.41 17.68
N HIS A 8 -0.77 36.30 18.36
CA HIS A 8 -1.64 35.13 18.30
C HIS A 8 -2.75 35.35 19.31
N PRO A 9 -3.99 35.61 18.87
CA PRO A 9 -5.10 35.68 19.79
C PRO A 9 -5.21 34.35 20.53
N HIS A 10 -5.10 34.38 21.83
CA HIS A 10 -5.23 33.18 22.67
C HIS A 10 -6.16 33.45 23.81
N ILE A 11 -6.89 32.43 24.20
CA ILE A 11 -7.86 32.48 25.31
C ILE A 11 -7.37 31.54 26.40
N HIS A 12 -7.27 32.07 27.62
CA HIS A 12 -7.05 31.22 28.80
C HIS A 12 -8.41 30.82 29.39
N LEU A 13 -8.71 29.51 29.31
CA LEU A 13 -9.93 28.96 29.87
C LEU A 13 -9.61 28.22 31.16
N LEU A 14 -10.21 28.68 32.28
CA LEU A 14 -10.13 28.02 33.55
C LEU A 14 -11.45 27.26 33.79
N VAL A 15 -11.38 25.95 33.78
CA VAL A 15 -12.51 25.07 34.07
C VAL A 15 -12.31 24.40 35.41
N TYR A 16 -13.29 24.49 36.29
CA TYR A 16 -13.27 23.82 37.58
C TYR A 16 -14.61 23.13 37.87
N SER A 17 -14.56 22.03 38.61
CA SER A 17 -15.76 21.32 39.01
C SER A 17 -16.33 21.91 40.29
N THR A 18 -17.63 22.10 40.33
CA THR A 18 -18.37 22.45 41.55
C THR A 18 -18.62 21.23 42.45
N ASN A 19 -18.40 20.02 41.92
CA ASN A 19 -18.51 18.78 42.68
C ASN A 19 -17.11 18.14 42.84
N PRO A 20 -16.56 18.02 44.07
CA PRO A 20 -15.22 17.46 44.30
C PRO A 20 -15.03 16.04 43.78
N LYS A 21 -16.12 15.27 43.60
CA LYS A 21 -16.08 13.90 43.10
C LYS A 21 -16.01 13.80 41.57
N GLN A 22 -16.19 14.91 40.86
CA GLN A 22 -16.24 14.97 39.39
C GLN A 22 -15.13 15.84 38.76
N GLY A 23 -14.23 16.36 39.59
CA GLY A 23 -13.21 17.32 39.20
C GLY A 23 -11.97 16.70 38.51
N PHE A 24 -11.97 15.42 38.19
CA PHE A 24 -10.80 14.76 37.64
C PHE A 24 -10.90 14.61 36.12
N LEU A 25 -10.04 15.33 35.41
CA LEU A 25 -9.87 15.17 33.95
C LEU A 25 -8.83 14.08 33.66
N THR A 26 -9.25 13.03 33.01
CA THR A 26 -8.33 12.00 32.48
C THR A 26 -7.59 12.54 31.26
N LYS A 27 -6.46 11.90 30.89
CA LYS A 27 -5.75 12.23 29.64
C LYS A 27 -6.68 12.11 28.42
N ALA A 28 -7.50 11.07 28.36
CA ALA A 28 -8.50 10.87 27.31
C ALA A 28 -9.51 12.03 27.26
N GLY A 29 -10.02 12.48 28.40
CA GLY A 29 -10.93 13.62 28.47
C GLY A 29 -10.30 14.93 28.00
N ILE A 30 -9.01 15.16 28.29
CA ILE A 30 -8.28 16.31 27.76
C ILE A 30 -8.15 16.24 26.24
N ASP A 31 -7.84 15.06 25.70
CA ASP A 31 -7.70 14.87 24.25
C ASP A 31 -9.08 15.01 23.55
N GLU A 32 -10.15 14.58 24.17
CA GLU A 32 -11.53 14.78 23.68
C GLU A 32 -11.92 16.27 23.64
N ILE A 33 -11.62 17.02 24.71
CA ILE A 33 -11.84 18.47 24.73
C ILE A 33 -11.04 19.19 23.64
N ARG A 34 -9.76 18.83 23.46
CA ARG A 34 -8.93 19.39 22.39
C ARG A 34 -9.51 19.11 21.00
N SER A 35 -9.96 17.87 20.79
CA SER A 35 -10.57 17.48 19.52
C SER A 35 -11.87 18.25 19.24
N ALA A 36 -12.71 18.43 20.27
CA ALA A 36 -13.93 19.21 20.14
C ALA A 36 -13.63 20.67 19.78
N PHE A 37 -12.72 21.32 20.50
CA PHE A 37 -12.30 22.68 20.19
C PHE A 37 -11.69 22.81 18.80
N ALA A 38 -10.82 21.89 18.39
CA ALA A 38 -10.23 21.91 17.06
C ALA A 38 -11.30 21.79 15.98
N ASN A 39 -12.25 20.89 16.15
CA ASN A 39 -13.35 20.71 15.21
C ASN A 39 -14.25 21.94 15.10
N ASP A 40 -14.56 22.60 16.22
CA ASP A 40 -15.45 23.75 16.20
C ASP A 40 -14.76 25.03 15.68
N ILE A 41 -13.50 25.27 16.06
CA ILE A 41 -12.75 26.47 15.64
C ILE A 41 -12.29 26.37 14.19
N PHE A 42 -11.84 25.19 13.75
CA PHE A 42 -11.27 24.96 12.42
C PHE A 42 -12.23 24.17 11.51
N HIS A 43 -13.54 24.24 11.78
CA HIS A 43 -14.53 23.45 11.03
C HIS A 43 -14.41 23.61 9.52
N ASP A 44 -14.37 24.84 9.03
CA ASP A 44 -14.34 25.14 7.60
C ASP A 44 -12.99 24.73 6.97
N ASP A 45 -11.89 24.98 7.66
CA ASP A 45 -10.54 24.61 7.23
C ASP A 45 -10.41 23.08 7.18
N LEU A 46 -10.87 22.39 8.21
CA LEU A 46 -10.86 20.93 8.28
C LEU A 46 -11.76 20.32 7.19
N GLN A 47 -12.93 20.91 6.94
CA GLN A 47 -13.83 20.43 5.89
C GLN A 47 -13.16 20.52 4.52
N SER A 48 -12.48 21.63 4.21
CA SER A 48 -11.71 21.80 2.98
C SER A 48 -10.61 20.73 2.86
N ILE A 49 -9.82 20.54 3.93
CA ILE A 49 -8.75 19.51 3.97
C ILE A 49 -9.32 18.12 3.72
N TYR A 50 -10.45 17.74 4.35
CA TYR A 50 -11.08 16.44 4.15
C TYR A 50 -11.58 16.24 2.71
N GLN A 51 -12.13 17.28 2.10
CA GLN A 51 -12.55 17.23 0.70
C GLN A 51 -11.36 17.03 -0.23
N GLU A 52 -10.31 17.83 -0.08
CA GLU A 52 -9.09 17.71 -0.89
C GLU A 52 -8.39 16.35 -0.69
N GLN A 53 -8.35 15.85 0.54
CA GLN A 53 -7.84 14.51 0.84
C GLN A 53 -8.63 13.41 0.12
N THR A 54 -9.95 13.55 0.11
CA THR A 54 -10.83 12.59 -0.57
C THR A 54 -10.58 12.60 -2.06
N VAL A 55 -10.51 13.79 -2.67
CA VAL A 55 -10.20 13.95 -4.11
C VAL A 55 -8.83 13.34 -4.42
N SER A 56 -7.78 13.74 -3.70
CA SER A 56 -6.42 13.23 -3.92
C SER A 56 -6.32 11.71 -3.79
N ARG A 57 -7.00 11.14 -2.80
CA ARG A 57 -7.07 9.68 -2.62
C ARG A 57 -7.78 8.99 -3.79
N ASP A 58 -8.87 9.55 -4.27
CA ASP A 58 -9.67 8.95 -5.33
C ASP A 58 -8.99 9.13 -6.70
N GLU A 59 -8.32 10.26 -6.94
CA GLU A 59 -7.43 10.47 -8.08
C GLU A 59 -6.28 9.45 -8.10
N LEU A 60 -5.59 9.23 -6.98
CA LEU A 60 -4.52 8.25 -6.88
C LEU A 60 -5.02 6.84 -7.24
N LYS A 61 -6.19 6.45 -6.75
CA LYS A 61 -6.78 5.15 -7.09
C LYS A 61 -7.12 5.04 -8.58
N ALA A 62 -7.65 6.11 -9.18
CA ALA A 62 -8.01 6.15 -10.58
C ALA A 62 -6.75 6.09 -11.48
N VAL A 63 -5.72 6.88 -11.17
CA VAL A 63 -4.43 6.85 -11.88
C VAL A 63 -3.78 5.47 -11.74
N SER A 64 -3.68 4.94 -10.51
CA SER A 64 -3.13 3.59 -10.29
C SER A 64 -3.87 2.51 -11.09
N LYS A 65 -5.19 2.64 -11.23
CA LYS A 65 -5.98 1.70 -12.03
C LYS A 65 -5.66 1.82 -13.51
N ASN A 66 -5.64 3.04 -14.05
CA ASN A 66 -5.39 3.29 -15.47
C ASN A 66 -3.99 2.83 -15.86
N GLU A 67 -2.97 3.16 -15.06
CA GLU A 67 -1.60 2.73 -15.28
C GLU A 67 -1.47 1.20 -15.25
N PHE A 68 -2.09 0.56 -14.27
CA PHE A 68 -2.04 -0.89 -14.17
C PHE A 68 -2.80 -1.60 -15.30
N GLU A 69 -3.95 -1.10 -15.71
CA GLU A 69 -4.70 -1.60 -16.88
C GLU A 69 -3.91 -1.40 -18.17
N SER A 70 -3.18 -0.28 -18.33
CA SER A 70 -2.29 -0.04 -19.47
C SER A 70 -1.17 -1.07 -19.53
N ILE A 71 -0.50 -1.33 -18.41
CA ILE A 71 0.56 -2.35 -18.32
C ILE A 71 0.03 -3.73 -18.69
N VAL A 72 -1.12 -4.11 -18.13
CA VAL A 72 -1.76 -5.41 -18.42
C VAL A 72 -2.12 -5.55 -19.91
N ASN A 73 -2.61 -4.48 -20.53
CA ASN A 73 -2.92 -4.46 -21.96
C ASN A 73 -1.67 -4.56 -22.84
N MET A 74 -0.57 -3.88 -22.47
CA MET A 74 0.71 -4.01 -23.17
C MET A 74 1.25 -5.45 -23.10
N ILE A 75 1.17 -6.09 -21.93
CA ILE A 75 1.56 -7.50 -21.79
C ILE A 75 0.70 -8.40 -22.69
N ALA A 76 -0.63 -8.15 -22.74
CA ALA A 76 -1.53 -8.93 -23.60
C ALA A 76 -1.29 -8.73 -25.10
N SER A 77 -0.71 -7.59 -25.51
CA SER A 77 -0.36 -7.26 -26.90
C SER A 77 1.06 -7.66 -27.28
N ASN A 78 1.81 -8.31 -26.37
CA ASN A 78 3.25 -8.58 -26.54
C ASN A 78 4.11 -7.33 -26.80
N ASP A 79 3.64 -6.17 -26.35
CA ASP A 79 4.43 -4.96 -26.36
C ASP A 79 5.50 -5.02 -25.26
N ARG A 80 6.60 -4.27 -25.46
CA ARG A 80 7.70 -4.25 -24.48
C ARG A 80 7.22 -3.67 -23.15
N THR A 81 7.23 -4.50 -22.12
CA THR A 81 7.01 -4.13 -20.72
C THR A 81 8.25 -4.45 -19.89
N ASP A 82 8.25 -4.01 -18.63
CA ASP A 82 9.27 -4.46 -17.69
C ASP A 82 9.14 -5.98 -17.47
N PRO A 83 10.17 -6.78 -17.82
CA PRO A 83 10.10 -8.23 -17.67
C PRO A 83 9.84 -8.71 -16.25
N GLN A 84 10.34 -7.96 -15.25
CA GLN A 84 10.14 -8.32 -13.83
C GLN A 84 8.68 -8.12 -13.42
N LEU A 85 8.06 -7.03 -13.86
CA LEU A 85 6.66 -6.75 -13.57
C LEU A 85 5.74 -7.71 -14.31
N GLU A 86 6.08 -8.06 -15.55
CA GLU A 86 5.34 -9.08 -16.31
C GLU A 86 5.37 -10.44 -15.61
N GLU A 87 6.55 -10.89 -15.17
CA GLU A 87 6.69 -12.14 -14.43
C GLU A 87 5.84 -12.15 -13.15
N LEU A 88 5.85 -11.06 -12.38
CA LEU A 88 5.03 -10.91 -11.18
C LEU A 88 3.53 -10.98 -11.49
N ILE A 89 3.07 -10.37 -12.59
CA ILE A 89 1.67 -10.39 -13.01
C ILE A 89 1.27 -11.81 -13.45
N ARG A 90 2.11 -12.50 -14.25
CA ARG A 90 1.90 -13.90 -14.66
C ARG A 90 1.85 -14.84 -13.43
N LYS A 91 2.79 -14.67 -12.51
CA LYS A 91 2.81 -15.43 -11.25
C LYS A 91 1.53 -15.21 -10.45
N LEU A 92 1.11 -13.95 -10.28
CA LEU A 92 -0.13 -13.63 -9.57
C LEU A 92 -1.36 -14.25 -10.25
N TYR A 93 -1.44 -14.21 -11.58
CA TYR A 93 -2.52 -14.84 -12.35
C TYR A 93 -2.63 -16.33 -12.02
N ILE A 94 -1.53 -17.07 -12.12
CA ILE A 94 -1.48 -18.52 -11.83
C ILE A 94 -1.86 -18.81 -10.37
N GLN A 95 -1.29 -18.03 -9.43
CA GLN A 95 -1.59 -18.18 -8.01
C GLN A 95 -3.09 -17.99 -7.73
N LEU A 96 -3.71 -16.97 -8.34
CA LEU A 96 -5.14 -16.68 -8.14
C LEU A 96 -6.06 -17.74 -8.73
N GLN A 97 -5.66 -18.45 -9.80
CA GLN A 97 -6.44 -19.57 -10.34
C GLN A 97 -6.55 -20.72 -9.33
N ASN A 98 -5.51 -20.95 -8.54
CA ASN A 98 -5.44 -22.01 -7.56
C ASN A 98 -6.12 -21.70 -6.22
N VAL A 99 -6.53 -20.43 -6.00
CA VAL A 99 -7.22 -20.03 -4.77
C VAL A 99 -8.67 -20.48 -4.78
N LYS A 100 -9.03 -21.30 -3.78
CA LYS A 100 -10.42 -21.64 -3.49
C LYS A 100 -11.01 -20.63 -2.51
N GLY A 101 -12.08 -19.95 -2.90
CA GLY A 101 -12.79 -18.99 -2.03
C GLY A 101 -12.67 -17.52 -2.46
N LYS A 102 -12.75 -16.60 -1.50
CA LYS A 102 -12.77 -15.14 -1.78
C LYS A 102 -11.40 -14.64 -2.22
N LYS A 103 -11.32 -14.14 -3.47
CA LYS A 103 -10.11 -13.56 -4.05
C LYS A 103 -10.01 -12.06 -3.73
N VAL A 104 -9.90 -11.74 -2.45
CA VAL A 104 -9.76 -10.38 -1.91
C VAL A 104 -8.54 -10.36 -1.02
N TYR A 105 -7.72 -9.32 -1.09
CA TYR A 105 -6.40 -9.23 -0.44
C TYR A 105 -6.39 -9.74 1.01
N GLY A 106 -7.39 -9.35 1.81
CA GLY A 106 -7.46 -9.75 3.23
C GLY A 106 -7.55 -11.27 3.46
N TYR A 107 -8.11 -12.01 2.50
CA TYR A 107 -8.36 -13.46 2.60
C TYR A 107 -7.32 -14.32 1.87
N LEU A 108 -6.37 -13.70 1.16
CA LEU A 108 -5.36 -14.42 0.40
C LEU A 108 -4.25 -14.97 1.31
N PRO A 109 -3.63 -16.11 0.95
CA PRO A 109 -2.40 -16.61 1.57
C PRO A 109 -1.27 -15.57 1.52
N MET A 110 -0.32 -15.67 2.46
CA MET A 110 0.77 -14.70 2.61
C MET A 110 1.62 -14.59 1.35
N GLU A 111 1.93 -15.70 0.71
CA GLU A 111 2.72 -15.73 -0.53
C GLU A 111 2.08 -14.89 -1.65
N ILE A 112 0.75 -14.98 -1.81
CA ILE A 112 0.02 -14.20 -2.82
C ILE A 112 -0.02 -12.73 -2.43
N LYS A 113 -0.18 -12.42 -1.14
CA LYS A 113 -0.09 -11.04 -0.64
C LYS A 113 1.25 -10.40 -0.93
N GLU A 114 2.35 -11.14 -0.78
CA GLU A 114 3.69 -10.69 -1.13
C GLU A 114 3.82 -10.38 -2.62
N THR A 115 3.27 -11.23 -3.49
CA THR A 115 3.26 -10.98 -4.93
C THR A 115 2.46 -9.72 -5.26
N VAL A 116 1.27 -9.53 -4.67
CA VAL A 116 0.47 -8.32 -4.84
C VAL A 116 1.20 -7.08 -4.32
N ASN A 117 1.87 -7.16 -3.18
CA ASN A 117 2.63 -6.05 -2.61
C ASN A 117 3.82 -5.67 -3.50
N LYS A 118 4.53 -6.66 -4.08
CA LYS A 118 5.61 -6.39 -5.04
C LYS A 118 5.11 -5.64 -6.27
N ILE A 119 3.99 -6.10 -6.86
CA ILE A 119 3.36 -5.40 -7.99
C ILE A 119 2.97 -3.98 -7.59
N PHE A 120 2.39 -3.79 -6.40
CA PHE A 120 2.02 -2.47 -5.91
C PHE A 120 3.26 -1.59 -5.68
N SER A 121 4.38 -2.15 -5.21
CA SER A 121 5.64 -1.41 -5.04
C SER A 121 6.21 -0.95 -6.38
N GLU A 122 6.10 -1.76 -7.45
CA GLU A 122 6.51 -1.33 -8.79
C GLU A 122 5.60 -0.21 -9.32
N LEU A 123 4.29 -0.37 -9.18
CA LEU A 123 3.32 0.66 -9.57
C LEU A 123 3.51 1.98 -8.79
N ALA A 124 3.89 1.89 -7.51
CA ALA A 124 4.15 3.06 -6.67
C ALA A 124 5.41 3.85 -7.06
N LYS A 125 6.25 3.33 -7.97
CA LYS A 125 7.40 4.07 -8.51
C LYS A 125 7.00 5.07 -9.61
N ASP A 126 5.78 4.99 -10.12
CA ASP A 126 5.25 5.96 -11.07
C ASP A 126 5.23 7.36 -10.48
N GLU A 127 5.76 8.33 -11.21
CA GLU A 127 5.96 9.70 -10.74
C GLU A 127 4.62 10.38 -10.41
N ASN A 128 3.57 10.15 -11.21
CA ASN A 128 2.26 10.74 -10.98
C ASN A 128 1.62 10.17 -9.71
N ILE A 129 1.79 8.86 -9.48
CA ILE A 129 1.28 8.18 -8.28
C ILE A 129 2.00 8.70 -7.04
N GLN A 130 3.33 8.89 -7.11
CA GLN A 130 4.11 9.47 -6.02
C GLN A 130 3.67 10.90 -5.70
N GLN A 131 3.52 11.76 -6.71
CA GLN A 131 3.07 13.14 -6.51
C GLN A 131 1.70 13.22 -5.84
N LEU A 132 0.77 12.36 -6.25
CA LEU A 132 -0.56 12.28 -5.62
C LEU A 132 -0.49 11.77 -4.18
N TYR A 133 0.40 10.84 -3.89
CA TYR A 133 0.61 10.37 -2.52
C TYR A 133 1.23 11.44 -1.64
N ASP A 134 2.23 12.18 -2.13
CA ASP A 134 2.85 13.26 -1.41
C ASP A 134 1.87 14.39 -1.11
N LYS A 135 0.99 14.72 -2.07
CA LYS A 135 -0.11 15.65 -1.86
C LYS A 135 -1.04 15.17 -0.74
N TRP A 136 -1.46 13.90 -0.78
CA TRP A 136 -2.30 13.32 0.27
C TRP A 136 -1.60 13.34 1.64
N CYS A 137 -0.33 12.99 1.70
CA CYS A 137 0.50 13.05 2.91
C CYS A 137 0.60 14.47 3.48
N SER A 138 0.74 15.47 2.62
CA SER A 138 0.80 16.87 3.03
C SER A 138 -0.50 17.33 3.67
N LEU A 139 -1.63 16.93 3.11
CA LEU A 139 -2.96 17.20 3.67
C LEU A 139 -3.17 16.46 5.00
N GLU A 140 -2.70 15.20 5.12
CA GLU A 140 -2.78 14.45 6.38
C GLU A 140 -1.96 15.11 7.50
N ARG A 141 -0.75 15.59 7.16
CA ARG A 141 0.09 16.35 8.11
C ARG A 141 -0.56 17.68 8.49
N LEU A 142 -1.18 18.39 7.53
CA LEU A 142 -1.87 19.64 7.80
C LEU A 142 -3.06 19.41 8.75
N LYS A 143 -3.87 18.42 8.48
CA LYS A 143 -4.95 17.98 9.38
C LYS A 143 -4.42 17.66 10.78
N TYR A 144 -3.35 16.90 10.89
CA TYR A 144 -2.77 16.52 12.18
C TYR A 144 -2.25 17.73 12.97
N LYS A 145 -1.64 18.71 12.28
CA LYS A 145 -1.16 19.96 12.91
C LYS A 145 -2.28 20.80 13.53
N THR A 146 -3.52 20.66 13.05
CA THR A 146 -4.68 21.32 13.65
C THR A 146 -4.95 20.83 15.08
N TYR A 147 -4.60 19.58 15.37
CA TYR A 147 -4.85 18.97 16.70
C TYR A 147 -3.62 18.96 17.60
N THR A 148 -2.41 19.03 17.06
CA THR A 148 -1.17 18.90 17.84
C THR A 148 0.01 19.56 17.13
N GLN A 149 1.00 19.98 17.92
CA GLN A 149 2.26 20.51 17.40
C GLN A 149 3.31 19.40 17.13
N LYS A 150 2.97 18.14 17.40
CA LYS A 150 3.87 17.04 17.14
C LYS A 150 3.97 16.74 15.65
N GLU A 151 5.14 16.33 15.20
CA GLU A 151 5.32 15.83 13.85
C GLU A 151 4.68 14.45 13.70
N MET A 152 4.14 14.19 12.51
CA MET A 152 3.52 12.92 12.15
C MET A 152 4.35 12.26 11.04
N GLU A 153 4.87 11.07 11.34
CA GLU A 153 5.44 10.18 10.35
C GLU A 153 4.31 9.37 9.68
N LEU A 154 4.31 9.38 8.36
CA LEU A 154 3.37 8.60 7.56
C LEU A 154 4.11 7.42 6.93
N PRO A 155 3.47 6.25 6.84
CA PRO A 155 4.06 5.10 6.20
C PRO A 155 4.25 5.34 4.70
N GLU A 156 5.04 4.50 4.05
CA GLU A 156 5.09 4.47 2.59
C GLU A 156 3.73 4.11 1.98
N LEU A 157 3.50 4.48 0.70
CA LEU A 157 2.23 4.26 0.01
C LEU A 157 1.77 2.79 0.11
N VAL A 158 2.69 1.86 -0.09
CA VAL A 158 2.39 0.43 -0.08
C VAL A 158 1.93 -0.05 1.30
N ASP A 159 2.43 0.53 2.38
CA ASP A 159 2.08 0.14 3.75
C ASP A 159 0.89 0.90 4.31
N ASN A 160 0.45 1.94 3.60
CA ASN A 160 -0.65 2.77 4.04
C ASN A 160 -2.00 2.05 3.84
N LYS A 161 -2.70 1.81 4.97
CA LYS A 161 -3.99 1.10 4.98
C LYS A 161 -5.08 1.82 4.19
N VAL A 162 -5.01 3.13 4.04
CA VAL A 162 -5.96 3.94 3.26
C VAL A 162 -5.95 3.52 1.79
N PHE A 163 -4.79 3.08 1.28
CA PHE A 163 -4.60 2.64 -0.11
C PHE A 163 -4.70 1.12 -0.32
N GLN A 164 -5.13 0.37 0.69
CA GLN A 164 -5.44 -1.06 0.54
C GLN A 164 -6.41 -1.38 -0.63
N PRO A 165 -7.38 -0.52 -1.01
CA PRO A 165 -8.19 -0.74 -2.20
C PRO A 165 -7.39 -0.90 -3.51
N VAL A 166 -6.19 -0.32 -3.64
CA VAL A 166 -5.31 -0.51 -4.80
C VAL A 166 -4.88 -1.97 -4.93
N ARG A 167 -4.57 -2.66 -3.83
CA ARG A 167 -4.25 -4.10 -3.84
C ARG A 167 -5.42 -4.95 -4.36
N ASN A 168 -6.64 -4.60 -3.97
CA ASN A 168 -7.83 -5.28 -4.48
C ASN A 168 -8.12 -4.96 -5.95
N MET A 169 -7.78 -3.76 -6.39
CA MET A 169 -7.85 -3.38 -7.80
C MET A 169 -6.86 -4.23 -8.63
N ILE A 170 -5.59 -4.36 -8.22
CA ILE A 170 -4.59 -5.22 -8.86
C ILE A 170 -5.13 -6.65 -9.01
N ILE A 171 -5.65 -7.24 -7.93
CA ILE A 171 -6.20 -8.59 -7.95
C ILE A 171 -7.35 -8.71 -8.96
N ARG A 172 -8.28 -7.76 -8.98
CA ARG A 172 -9.42 -7.78 -9.91
C ARG A 172 -9.00 -7.63 -11.35
N THR A 173 -8.06 -6.72 -11.63
CA THR A 173 -7.55 -6.51 -12.98
C THR A 173 -6.88 -7.78 -13.51
N VAL A 174 -6.04 -8.43 -12.69
CA VAL A 174 -5.39 -9.70 -13.07
C VAL A 174 -6.40 -10.82 -13.26
N LEU A 175 -7.45 -10.91 -12.46
CA LEU A 175 -8.52 -11.91 -12.62
C LEU A 175 -9.32 -11.71 -13.92
N ASN A 176 -9.44 -10.48 -14.40
CA ASN A 176 -10.17 -10.12 -15.62
C ASN A 176 -9.30 -10.20 -16.89
N MET A 177 -8.00 -10.49 -16.75
CA MET A 177 -7.13 -10.71 -17.90
C MET A 177 -7.61 -11.90 -18.72
N LYS A 178 -7.49 -11.80 -20.04
CA LYS A 178 -7.62 -12.97 -20.91
C LYS A 178 -6.57 -14.00 -20.50
N PRO A 179 -6.88 -15.31 -20.59
CA PRO A 179 -5.87 -16.34 -20.35
C PRO A 179 -4.62 -16.02 -21.17
N PHE A 180 -3.46 -16.01 -20.53
CA PHE A 180 -2.21 -16.02 -21.27
C PHE A 180 -2.19 -17.31 -22.08
N ASP A 181 -1.86 -17.22 -23.38
CA ASP A 181 -1.47 -18.42 -24.12
C ASP A 181 -0.20 -18.97 -23.44
N VAL A 182 -0.39 -20.02 -22.66
CA VAL A 182 0.66 -20.70 -21.85
C VAL A 182 1.56 -21.53 -22.79
N ASN A 183 1.68 -21.18 -24.07
CA ASN A 183 2.56 -21.79 -25.05
C ASN A 183 3.86 -21.00 -25.21
N THR A 184 4.53 -20.69 -24.12
CA THR A 184 5.94 -20.29 -24.15
C THR A 184 6.70 -21.07 -23.11
N GLU A 185 7.26 -22.18 -23.58
CA GLU A 185 8.51 -22.82 -23.19
C GLU A 185 8.86 -22.73 -21.69
N ILE A 186 8.27 -23.69 -20.94
CA ILE A 186 9.06 -24.29 -19.86
C ILE A 186 10.17 -25.02 -20.62
N GLU A 187 11.33 -24.39 -20.77
CA GLU A 187 12.55 -25.14 -21.04
C GLU A 187 12.65 -26.19 -19.95
N ASN A 188 12.36 -27.41 -20.34
CA ASN A 188 12.68 -28.59 -19.58
C ASN A 188 14.20 -28.62 -19.44
N SER A 189 14.71 -28.05 -18.37
CA SER A 189 15.99 -28.44 -17.82
C SER A 189 15.78 -29.84 -17.26
N GLU A 190 15.86 -30.83 -18.15
CA GLU A 190 16.04 -32.19 -17.72
C GLU A 190 17.30 -32.24 -16.84
N PRO A 191 17.23 -32.84 -15.65
CA PRO A 191 18.44 -33.14 -14.91
C PRO A 191 19.26 -34.10 -15.74
N ASN A 192 20.47 -33.70 -16.10
CA ASN A 192 21.45 -34.53 -16.78
C ASN A 192 21.87 -35.60 -15.78
N ASP A 193 21.17 -36.75 -15.79
CA ASP A 193 21.58 -37.96 -15.11
C ASP A 193 22.83 -38.52 -15.83
N GLU A 194 23.99 -38.00 -15.45
CA GLU A 194 25.24 -38.66 -15.72
C GLU A 194 25.23 -40.00 -14.98
N TYR A 195 24.89 -41.04 -15.73
CA TYR A 195 25.00 -42.43 -15.32
C TYR A 195 26.48 -42.76 -15.14
N ILE A 196 27.00 -42.70 -13.91
CA ILE A 196 28.30 -43.23 -13.56
C ILE A 196 28.17 -44.75 -13.52
N ASP A 197 28.61 -45.39 -14.59
CA ASP A 197 28.75 -46.85 -14.68
C ASP A 197 29.88 -47.31 -13.74
N ASN A 198 29.55 -47.72 -12.55
CA ASN A 198 30.42 -48.41 -11.61
C ASN A 198 30.30 -49.93 -11.76
N THR A 199 30.77 -50.44 -12.88
CA THR A 199 30.95 -51.89 -13.02
C THR A 199 32.27 -52.32 -12.32
N PRO A 200 32.25 -53.18 -11.30
CA PRO A 200 33.49 -53.67 -10.68
C PRO A 200 34.16 -54.66 -11.63
N GLN A 201 35.38 -54.36 -12.06
CA GLN A 201 36.23 -55.31 -12.80
C GLN A 201 36.56 -56.50 -11.92
N SER A 202 36.15 -57.68 -12.35
CA SER A 202 36.49 -58.93 -11.75
C SER A 202 37.98 -59.19 -11.88
N MET A 203 38.66 -59.29 -10.75
CA MET A 203 40.04 -59.86 -10.68
C MET A 203 39.98 -61.34 -10.91
N SER A 204 40.60 -61.79 -11.99
CA SER A 204 40.93 -63.17 -12.22
C SER A 204 42.13 -63.58 -11.32
N PRO A 205 42.17 -64.77 -10.73
CA PRO A 205 43.31 -65.26 -9.95
C PRO A 205 44.42 -65.76 -10.86
N LEU A 206 45.66 -65.27 -10.56
CA LEU A 206 46.88 -65.85 -11.12
C LEU A 206 47.29 -67.10 -10.31
N PHE A 207 47.58 -68.16 -11.04
CA PHE A 207 48.41 -69.23 -10.60
C PHE A 207 49.89 -68.83 -10.61
#